data_67816b26e9f5c64bb128c4296f979fd4
#
_entry.id   67816b26e9f5c64bb128c4296f979fd4
#
_cell.length_a   1.000
_cell.length_b   1.000
_cell.length_c   1.000
_cell.angle_alpha   90.00
_cell.angle_beta   90.00
_cell.angle_gamma   90.00
#
_symmetry.space_group_name_H-M   'P 1'
#
loop_
_entity.id
_entity.type
_entity.pdbx_description
1 polymer ?
#
loop_
_entity_poly.entity_id
_entity_poly.type
_entity_poly.pdbx_seq_one_letter_code
_entity_poly.pdbx_strand_id
1 'polypeptide(L)'
;NVTNYDRVHLFDASVFGGIVCDESSILKHSESKTRAQLTEAFGATPFKLCCTATPSPNDYMELGSHAEFLGICSQSEMLAEFFVHDGGETQKWRLKGHARQAFWKFIASWGALVRSPEDLGYDGSSYALPPLTVSHHTIEADAESVRASGLLFAQPASSLMERRAARKGS
;
A
#
# COMPACT_ATOMS: atom_id res chain seq x y z
N ASN A 1 -6.74 7.20 -23.29
CA ASN A 1 -5.39 7.69 -23.00
C ASN A 1 -4.77 6.88 -21.86
N VAL A 2 -3.48 6.58 -21.97
CA VAL A 2 -2.68 5.92 -20.91
C VAL A 2 -1.45 6.79 -20.67
N THR A 3 -1.13 7.05 -19.41
CA THR A 3 0.04 7.86 -19.04
C THR A 3 0.59 7.43 -17.68
N ASN A 4 1.80 7.85 -17.37
CA ASN A 4 2.40 7.67 -16.05
C ASN A 4 1.95 8.79 -15.11
N TYR A 5 1.99 8.54 -13.81
CA TYR A 5 1.59 9.51 -12.78
C TYR A 5 2.37 10.82 -12.81
N ASP A 6 3.66 10.79 -13.13
CA ASP A 6 4.52 11.97 -13.24
C ASP A 6 4.16 12.88 -14.41
N ARG A 7 3.39 12.39 -15.39
CA ARG A 7 2.96 13.12 -16.58
C ARG A 7 1.50 13.58 -16.56
N VAL A 8 0.78 13.35 -15.49
CA VAL A 8 -0.64 13.73 -15.35
C VAL A 8 -0.86 15.22 -15.60
N HIS A 9 0.07 16.06 -15.18
CA HIS A 9 0.02 17.52 -15.36
C HIS A 9 0.01 17.99 -16.84
N LEU A 10 0.31 17.10 -17.79
CA LEU A 10 0.28 17.41 -19.22
C LEU A 10 -1.13 17.27 -19.83
N PHE A 11 -2.10 16.79 -19.07
CA PHE A 11 -3.46 16.55 -19.54
C PHE A 11 -4.43 17.54 -18.92
N ASP A 12 -5.35 18.04 -19.73
CA ASP A 12 -6.52 18.76 -19.24
C ASP A 12 -7.52 17.73 -18.68
N ALA A 13 -7.65 17.69 -17.37
CA ALA A 13 -8.53 16.74 -16.70
C ALA A 13 -10.00 16.96 -17.01
N SER A 14 -10.41 18.17 -17.41
CA SER A 14 -11.81 18.54 -17.70
C SER A 14 -12.40 17.81 -18.89
N VAL A 15 -11.55 17.31 -19.80
CA VAL A 15 -11.99 16.58 -21.00
C VAL A 15 -12.29 15.10 -20.76
N PHE A 16 -11.98 14.59 -19.55
CA PHE A 16 -12.15 13.17 -19.21
C PHE A 16 -13.39 12.94 -18.35
N GLY A 17 -14.25 12.02 -18.79
CA GLY A 17 -15.39 11.55 -17.99
C GLY A 17 -15.02 10.58 -16.88
N GLY A 18 -13.84 9.98 -16.92
CA GLY A 18 -13.38 9.04 -15.90
C GLY A 18 -11.87 8.86 -15.85
N ILE A 19 -11.39 8.39 -14.71
CA ILE A 19 -9.98 8.04 -14.48
C ILE A 19 -9.87 6.66 -13.82
N VAL A 20 -8.92 5.87 -14.31
CA VAL A 20 -8.49 4.62 -13.67
C VAL A 20 -7.06 4.80 -13.19
N CYS A 21 -6.85 4.66 -11.90
CA CYS A 21 -5.54 4.67 -11.26
C CYS A 21 -5.07 3.23 -11.05
N ASP A 22 -4.17 2.75 -11.91
CA ASP A 22 -3.51 1.46 -11.73
C ASP A 22 -2.34 1.63 -10.74
N GLU A 23 -2.08 0.62 -9.92
CA GLU A 23 -1.15 0.71 -8.79
C GLU A 23 -1.43 1.94 -7.89
N SER A 24 -2.70 2.14 -7.56
CA SER A 24 -3.20 3.30 -6.80
C SER A 24 -2.67 3.39 -5.37
N SER A 25 -1.86 2.44 -4.92
CA SER A 25 -1.11 2.53 -3.66
C SER A 25 -0.25 3.81 -3.53
N ILE A 26 0.04 4.48 -4.65
CA ILE A 26 0.69 5.81 -4.67
C ILE A 26 -0.11 6.88 -3.90
N LEU A 27 -1.43 6.70 -3.76
CA LEU A 27 -2.32 7.62 -3.02
C LEU A 27 -2.18 7.51 -1.50
N LYS A 28 -1.56 6.44 -0.97
CA LYS A 28 -1.50 6.15 0.47
C LYS A 28 -0.81 7.22 1.32
N HIS A 29 0.18 7.90 0.76
CA HIS A 29 0.91 8.94 1.46
C HIS A 29 0.16 10.28 1.37
N SER A 30 -0.33 10.77 2.51
CA SER A 30 -1.10 12.02 2.61
C SER A 30 -0.34 13.25 2.10
N GLU A 31 0.97 13.26 2.25
CA GLU A 31 1.86 14.38 1.85
C GLU A 31 2.46 14.20 0.44
N SER A 32 2.04 13.19 -0.30
CA SER A 32 2.55 12.94 -1.65
C SER A 32 2.09 14.02 -2.62
N LYS A 33 3.05 14.65 -3.31
CA LYS A 33 2.76 15.62 -4.39
C LYS A 33 1.87 15.02 -5.47
N THR A 34 2.08 13.76 -5.81
CA THR A 34 1.30 13.03 -6.81
C THR A 34 -0.16 12.89 -6.38
N ARG A 35 -0.42 12.58 -5.09
CA ARG A 35 -1.79 12.53 -4.56
C ARG A 35 -2.46 13.90 -4.67
N ALA A 36 -1.79 14.96 -4.24
CA ALA A 36 -2.32 16.31 -4.31
C ALA A 36 -2.67 16.69 -5.75
N GLN A 37 -1.79 16.45 -6.70
CA GLN A 37 -2.00 16.70 -8.12
C GLN A 37 -3.17 15.91 -8.70
N LEU A 38 -3.29 14.61 -8.37
CA LEU A 38 -4.40 13.78 -8.83
C LEU A 38 -5.74 14.24 -8.24
N THR A 39 -5.76 14.56 -6.96
CA THR A 39 -6.98 15.03 -6.28
C THR A 39 -7.43 16.38 -6.80
N GLU A 40 -6.50 17.31 -7.04
CA GLU A 40 -6.80 18.61 -7.64
C GLU A 40 -7.29 18.48 -9.06
N ALA A 41 -6.60 17.72 -9.91
CA ALA A 41 -6.94 17.58 -11.32
C ALA A 41 -8.24 16.81 -11.54
N PHE A 42 -8.46 15.70 -10.83
CA PHE A 42 -9.56 14.76 -11.08
C PHE A 42 -10.59 14.70 -9.93
N GLY A 43 -10.52 15.60 -8.95
CA GLY A 43 -11.47 15.63 -7.82
C GLY A 43 -12.93 15.69 -8.28
N ALA A 44 -13.23 16.48 -9.31
CA ALA A 44 -14.56 16.64 -9.87
C ALA A 44 -14.94 15.61 -10.94
N THR A 45 -14.02 14.70 -11.33
CA THR A 45 -14.30 13.68 -12.36
C THR A 45 -15.36 12.70 -11.85
N PRO A 46 -16.44 12.45 -12.62
CA PRO A 46 -17.59 11.67 -12.14
C PRO A 46 -17.28 10.18 -11.93
N PHE A 47 -16.42 9.60 -12.76
CA PHE A 47 -16.07 8.17 -12.66
C PHE A 47 -14.62 8.00 -12.28
N LYS A 48 -14.38 7.36 -11.14
CA LYS A 48 -13.04 7.08 -10.61
C LYS A 48 -12.92 5.63 -10.19
N LEU A 49 -11.83 4.99 -10.59
CA LEU A 49 -11.49 3.62 -10.18
C LEU A 49 -10.04 3.57 -9.71
N CYS A 50 -9.82 2.97 -8.56
CA CYS A 50 -8.50 2.70 -8.00
C CYS A 50 -8.25 1.19 -7.98
N CYS A 51 -7.19 0.74 -8.65
CA CYS A 51 -6.78 -0.66 -8.68
C CYS A 51 -5.43 -0.80 -7.99
N THR A 52 -5.31 -1.71 -7.05
CA THR A 52 -4.03 -2.03 -6.38
C THR A 52 -4.10 -3.36 -5.66
N ALA A 53 -3.00 -4.09 -5.64
CA ALA A 53 -2.83 -5.30 -4.82
C ALA A 53 -2.52 -4.96 -3.35
N THR A 54 -2.08 -3.73 -3.05
CA THR A 54 -1.62 -3.30 -1.72
C THR A 54 -2.30 -1.99 -1.29
N PRO A 55 -3.63 -1.98 -1.07
CA PRO A 55 -4.37 -0.75 -0.76
C PRO A 55 -4.00 -0.16 0.62
N SER A 56 -3.60 -1.02 1.57
CA SER A 56 -3.24 -0.62 2.94
C SER A 56 -2.13 -1.53 3.49
N PRO A 57 -0.89 -1.42 2.95
CA PRO A 57 0.18 -2.33 3.29
C PRO A 57 0.68 -2.23 4.73
N ASN A 58 0.51 -1.09 5.39
CA ASN A 58 0.99 -0.86 6.74
C ASN A 58 -0.16 -0.73 7.75
N ASP A 59 -1.19 0.04 7.43
CA ASP A 59 -2.31 0.32 8.33
C ASP A 59 -3.61 0.56 7.54
N TYR A 60 -4.74 0.16 8.13
CA TYR A 60 -6.07 0.36 7.52
C TYR A 60 -6.45 1.84 7.35
N MET A 61 -5.82 2.75 8.10
CA MET A 61 -6.02 4.19 7.92
C MET A 61 -5.62 4.67 6.51
N GLU A 62 -4.71 3.96 5.82
CA GLU A 62 -4.28 4.29 4.47
C GLU A 62 -5.43 4.20 3.46
N LEU A 63 -6.48 3.41 3.75
CA LEU A 63 -7.70 3.34 2.93
C LEU A 63 -8.46 4.68 2.88
N GLY A 64 -8.28 5.54 3.89
CA GLY A 64 -8.87 6.87 3.91
C GLY A 64 -8.43 7.74 2.74
N SER A 65 -7.21 7.58 2.27
CA SER A 65 -6.71 8.30 1.09
C SER A 65 -7.44 7.90 -0.19
N HIS A 66 -7.78 6.60 -0.32
CA HIS A 66 -8.57 6.11 -1.45
C HIS A 66 -10.03 6.60 -1.34
N ALA A 67 -10.62 6.51 -0.14
CA ALA A 67 -11.99 7.00 0.10
C ALA A 67 -12.13 8.49 -0.26
N GLU A 68 -11.15 9.31 0.13
CA GLU A 68 -11.14 10.73 -0.17
C GLU A 68 -10.97 11.02 -1.66
N PHE A 69 -10.03 10.37 -2.34
CA PHE A 69 -9.85 10.52 -3.79
C PHE A 69 -11.09 10.09 -4.56
N LEU A 70 -11.71 8.99 -4.16
CA LEU A 70 -12.96 8.50 -4.77
C LEU A 70 -14.18 9.38 -4.47
N GLY A 71 -14.09 10.29 -3.50
CA GLY A 71 -15.19 11.17 -3.10
C GLY A 71 -16.23 10.49 -2.20
N ILE A 72 -15.83 9.43 -1.48
CA ILE A 72 -16.71 8.71 -0.55
C ILE A 72 -16.85 9.46 0.76
N CYS A 73 -15.73 9.82 1.39
CA CYS A 73 -15.63 10.67 2.58
C CYS A 73 -14.20 11.21 2.69
N SER A 74 -13.98 12.24 3.51
CA SER A 74 -12.63 12.67 3.82
C SER A 74 -11.90 11.65 4.71
N GLN A 75 -10.57 11.62 4.63
CA GLN A 75 -9.77 10.77 5.52
C GLN A 75 -10.03 11.07 6.99
N SER A 76 -10.22 12.35 7.36
CA SER A 76 -10.53 12.78 8.72
C SER A 76 -11.86 12.26 9.22
N GLU A 77 -12.91 12.25 8.39
CA GLU A 77 -14.20 11.65 8.72
C GLU A 77 -14.09 10.15 8.97
N MET A 78 -13.41 9.41 8.09
CA MET A 78 -13.19 7.99 8.30
C MET A 78 -12.42 7.69 9.59
N LEU A 79 -11.38 8.49 9.89
CA LEU A 79 -10.61 8.33 11.13
C LEU A 79 -11.46 8.64 12.36
N ALA A 80 -12.23 9.71 12.36
CA ALA A 80 -13.11 10.07 13.48
C ALA A 80 -14.17 9.00 13.75
N GLU A 81 -14.73 8.43 12.70
CA GLU A 81 -15.77 7.40 12.81
C GLU A 81 -15.20 6.07 13.35
N PHE A 82 -14.16 5.56 12.74
CA PHE A 82 -13.73 4.15 12.94
C PHE A 82 -12.48 4.00 13.79
N PHE A 83 -11.66 5.03 13.96
CA PHE A 83 -10.36 4.93 14.61
C PHE A 83 -10.26 5.73 15.90
N VAL A 84 -9.29 5.40 16.72
CA VAL A 84 -8.94 6.11 17.95
C VAL A 84 -7.41 6.25 17.99
N HIS A 85 -6.96 7.37 18.57
CA HIS A 85 -5.53 7.54 18.85
C HIS A 85 -5.06 6.51 19.88
N ASP A 86 -3.96 5.85 19.61
CA ASP A 86 -3.31 4.95 20.58
C ASP A 86 -2.54 5.81 21.59
N GLY A 87 -2.99 5.79 22.85
CA GLY A 87 -2.79 6.76 23.93
C GLY A 87 -1.37 7.19 24.34
N GLY A 88 -0.35 7.08 23.47
CA GLY A 88 1.03 7.52 23.75
C GLY A 88 1.74 8.20 22.60
N GLU A 89 1.38 7.93 21.35
CA GLU A 89 1.99 8.52 20.18
C GLU A 89 0.91 9.16 19.29
N THR A 90 1.02 10.46 19.09
CA THR A 90 0.02 11.28 18.36
C THR A 90 -0.17 10.90 16.88
N GLN A 91 0.66 10.02 16.33
CA GLN A 91 0.60 9.59 14.93
C GLN A 91 0.05 8.16 14.75
N LYS A 92 -0.16 7.40 15.83
CA LYS A 92 -0.67 6.03 15.72
C LYS A 92 -2.18 6.01 15.91
N TRP A 93 -2.87 5.60 14.85
CA TRP A 93 -4.30 5.36 14.85
C TRP A 93 -4.58 3.86 14.94
N ARG A 94 -5.54 3.49 15.75
CA ARG A 94 -5.98 2.10 15.90
C ARG A 94 -7.47 1.98 15.61
N LEU A 95 -7.84 0.99 14.82
CA LEU A 95 -9.25 0.68 14.56
C LEU A 95 -9.95 0.32 15.88
N LYS A 96 -11.06 1.00 16.19
CA LYS A 96 -11.87 0.74 17.39
C LYS A 96 -12.40 -0.71 17.33
N GLY A 97 -12.25 -1.48 18.41
CA GLY A 97 -12.66 -2.88 18.43
C GLY A 97 -14.13 -3.09 18.10
N HIS A 98 -15.02 -2.24 18.67
CA HIS A 98 -16.46 -2.29 18.41
C HIS A 98 -16.86 -1.80 17.01
N ALA A 99 -16.02 -1.00 16.35
CA ALA A 99 -16.28 -0.47 15.02
C ALA A 99 -15.80 -1.41 13.88
N ARG A 100 -15.07 -2.48 14.20
CA ARG A 100 -14.44 -3.34 13.20
C ARG A 100 -15.42 -3.88 12.15
N GLN A 101 -16.59 -4.36 12.57
CA GLN A 101 -17.58 -4.89 11.63
C GLN A 101 -18.19 -3.77 10.77
N ALA A 102 -18.48 -2.61 11.36
CA ALA A 102 -19.02 -1.45 10.65
C ALA A 102 -18.00 -0.91 9.63
N PHE A 103 -16.72 -0.85 10.00
CA PHE A 103 -15.64 -0.46 9.12
C PHE A 103 -15.55 -1.35 7.86
N TRP A 104 -15.56 -2.67 8.03
CA TRP A 104 -15.49 -3.57 6.87
C TRP A 104 -16.76 -3.53 6.01
N LYS A 105 -17.93 -3.29 6.60
CA LYS A 105 -19.16 -3.03 5.82
C LYS A 105 -19.05 -1.73 5.03
N PHE A 106 -18.48 -0.69 5.64
CA PHE A 106 -18.22 0.58 4.97
C PHE A 106 -17.25 0.38 3.79
N ILE A 107 -16.13 -0.32 3.98
CA ILE A 107 -15.19 -0.61 2.88
C ILE A 107 -15.88 -1.41 1.77
N ALA A 108 -16.66 -2.44 2.10
CA ALA A 108 -17.37 -3.28 1.14
C ALA A 108 -18.48 -2.54 0.37
N SER A 109 -18.91 -1.37 0.82
CA SER A 109 -19.93 -0.57 0.11
C SER A 109 -19.39 0.16 -1.12
N TRP A 110 -18.07 0.36 -1.22
CA TRP A 110 -17.43 1.06 -2.33
C TRP A 110 -16.16 0.36 -2.86
N GLY A 111 -15.66 -0.65 -2.18
CA GLY A 111 -14.48 -1.42 -2.56
C GLY A 111 -14.81 -2.89 -2.81
N ALA A 112 -14.03 -3.54 -3.66
CA ALA A 112 -14.10 -4.96 -3.91
C ALA A 112 -12.72 -5.60 -3.73
N LEU A 113 -12.67 -6.78 -3.09
CA LEU A 113 -11.47 -7.60 -3.00
C LEU A 113 -11.63 -8.81 -3.93
N VAL A 114 -10.81 -8.84 -4.95
CA VAL A 114 -10.76 -9.92 -5.94
C VAL A 114 -9.40 -10.58 -5.87
N ARG A 115 -9.32 -11.88 -5.59
CA ARG A 115 -8.08 -12.64 -5.48
C ARG A 115 -7.79 -13.44 -6.75
N SER A 116 -8.86 -13.87 -7.39
CA SER A 116 -8.77 -14.69 -8.59
C SER A 116 -10.03 -14.50 -9.46
N PRO A 117 -10.00 -14.90 -10.73
CA PRO A 117 -11.17 -14.83 -11.61
C PRO A 117 -12.40 -15.55 -11.08
N GLU A 118 -12.22 -16.60 -10.26
CA GLU A 118 -13.31 -17.36 -9.64
C GLU A 118 -14.14 -16.50 -8.68
N ASP A 119 -13.55 -15.53 -8.01
CA ASP A 119 -14.27 -14.58 -7.14
C ASP A 119 -15.32 -13.78 -7.93
N LEU A 120 -15.15 -13.68 -9.25
CA LEU A 120 -16.07 -13.05 -10.20
C LEU A 120 -16.91 -14.03 -11.02
N GLY A 121 -16.81 -15.34 -10.73
CA GLY A 121 -17.54 -16.40 -11.42
C GLY A 121 -16.95 -16.85 -12.76
N TYR A 122 -15.68 -16.50 -13.04
CA TYR A 122 -14.96 -16.92 -14.24
C TYR A 122 -14.03 -18.11 -13.95
N ASP A 123 -13.64 -18.83 -15.01
CA ASP A 123 -12.64 -19.90 -14.93
C ASP A 123 -11.24 -19.31 -14.70
N GLY A 124 -10.63 -19.65 -13.59
CA GLY A 124 -9.28 -19.24 -13.21
C GLY A 124 -8.16 -20.19 -13.59
N SER A 125 -8.47 -21.32 -14.24
CA SER A 125 -7.48 -22.36 -14.54
C SER A 125 -6.26 -21.85 -15.31
N SER A 126 -6.46 -20.89 -16.22
CA SER A 126 -5.40 -20.26 -17.00
C SER A 126 -4.46 -19.34 -16.16
N TYR A 127 -4.86 -19.00 -14.95
CA TYR A 127 -4.11 -18.15 -14.03
C TYR A 127 -3.47 -18.94 -12.87
N ALA A 128 -3.58 -20.26 -12.89
CA ALA A 128 -2.96 -21.11 -11.89
C ALA A 128 -1.43 -20.99 -11.96
N LEU A 129 -0.83 -20.50 -10.88
CA LEU A 129 0.62 -20.40 -10.77
C LEU A 129 1.20 -21.76 -10.39
N PRO A 130 2.43 -22.08 -10.83
CA PRO A 130 3.13 -23.26 -10.36
C PRO A 130 3.33 -23.20 -8.85
N PRO A 131 3.46 -24.36 -8.17
CA PRO A 131 3.66 -24.39 -6.73
C PRO A 131 4.93 -23.61 -6.34
N LEU A 132 4.83 -22.79 -5.28
CA LEU A 132 5.97 -22.06 -4.76
C LEU A 132 6.92 -23.02 -4.05
N THR A 133 8.16 -23.10 -4.56
CA THR A 133 9.26 -23.79 -3.88
C THR A 133 10.12 -22.76 -3.15
N VAL A 134 10.23 -22.90 -1.84
CA VAL A 134 11.05 -22.02 -1.00
C VAL A 134 12.28 -22.79 -0.55
N SER A 135 13.48 -22.32 -0.93
CA SER A 135 14.76 -22.84 -0.44
C SER A 135 15.38 -21.85 0.51
N HIS A 136 15.72 -22.31 1.72
CA HIS A 136 16.43 -21.51 2.71
C HIS A 136 17.92 -21.80 2.62
N HIS A 137 18.69 -20.77 2.29
CA HIS A 137 20.15 -20.84 2.30
C HIS A 137 20.69 -20.01 3.45
N THR A 138 21.37 -20.65 4.39
CA THR A 138 22.10 -19.97 5.46
C THR A 138 23.53 -19.76 4.99
N ILE A 139 23.97 -18.52 4.93
CA ILE A 139 25.34 -18.14 4.63
C ILE A 139 25.98 -17.72 5.96
N GLU A 140 27.03 -18.42 6.37
CA GLU A 140 27.81 -18.02 7.53
C GLU A 140 28.61 -16.76 7.18
N ALA A 141 28.59 -15.79 8.08
CA ALA A 141 29.40 -14.58 7.91
C ALA A 141 30.88 -14.95 8.13
N ASP A 142 31.76 -14.43 7.28
CA ASP A 142 33.18 -14.62 7.44
C ASP A 142 33.66 -14.11 8.80
N ALA A 143 34.46 -14.92 9.49
CA ALA A 143 34.95 -14.65 10.84
C ALA A 143 35.80 -13.35 10.92
N GLU A 144 36.46 -12.95 9.83
CA GLU A 144 37.20 -11.70 9.74
C GLU A 144 36.26 -10.49 9.72
N SER A 145 35.15 -10.56 8.97
CA SER A 145 34.14 -9.50 8.89
C SER A 145 33.45 -9.29 10.27
N VAL A 146 33.23 -10.35 11.03
CA VAL A 146 32.66 -10.28 12.37
C VAL A 146 33.64 -9.63 13.35
N ARG A 147 34.93 -9.95 13.26
CA ARG A 147 35.99 -9.36 14.11
C ARG A 147 36.21 -7.88 13.79
N ALA A 148 36.15 -7.49 12.50
CA ALA A 148 36.29 -6.10 12.07
C ALA A 148 35.15 -5.19 12.56
N SER A 149 33.97 -5.76 12.88
CA SER A 149 32.85 -4.98 13.43
C SER A 149 33.01 -4.59 14.91
N GLY A 150 34.03 -5.15 15.63
CA GLY A 150 34.27 -4.88 17.05
C GLY A 150 33.21 -5.45 18.02
N LEU A 151 32.28 -6.25 17.52
CA LEU A 151 31.21 -6.88 18.31
C LEU A 151 31.69 -8.21 18.88
N LEU A 152 31.46 -8.43 20.18
CA LEU A 152 31.76 -9.69 20.88
C LEU A 152 30.93 -10.88 20.41
N PHE A 153 29.78 -10.60 19.79
CA PHE A 153 28.88 -11.60 19.24
C PHE A 153 28.36 -11.13 17.87
N ALA A 154 28.27 -12.07 16.92
CA ALA A 154 27.65 -11.82 15.62
C ALA A 154 26.17 -11.48 15.82
N GLN A 155 25.79 -10.26 15.48
CA GLN A 155 24.38 -9.86 15.41
C GLN A 155 23.84 -10.10 13.98
N PRO A 156 22.57 -10.55 13.85
CA PRO A 156 21.97 -10.66 12.53
C PRO A 156 21.92 -9.28 11.87
N ALA A 157 22.35 -9.20 10.62
CA ALA A 157 22.32 -7.97 9.84
C ALA A 157 20.89 -7.44 9.73
N SER A 158 20.63 -6.30 10.34
CA SER A 158 19.28 -5.69 10.45
C SER A 158 18.91 -4.89 9.21
N SER A 159 19.89 -4.28 8.54
CA SER A 159 19.68 -3.46 7.37
C SER A 159 20.09 -4.15 6.07
N LEU A 160 19.51 -3.69 4.95
CA LEU A 160 19.86 -4.19 3.61
C LEU A 160 21.34 -3.90 3.26
N MET A 161 21.88 -2.81 3.79
CA MET A 161 23.28 -2.40 3.60
C MET A 161 24.24 -3.31 4.34
N GLU A 162 23.93 -3.67 5.59
CA GLU A 162 24.68 -4.64 6.38
C GLU A 162 24.65 -6.03 5.76
N ARG A 163 23.48 -6.47 5.25
CA ARG A 163 23.35 -7.75 4.53
C ARG A 163 24.18 -7.79 3.24
N ARG A 164 24.27 -6.65 2.52
CA ARG A 164 25.12 -6.54 1.34
C ARG A 164 26.61 -6.53 1.69
N ALA A 165 26.99 -5.87 2.78
CA ALA A 165 28.37 -5.84 3.25
C ALA A 165 28.85 -7.24 3.67
N ALA A 166 28.02 -7.95 4.44
CA ALA A 166 28.32 -9.33 4.88
C ALA A 166 28.48 -10.33 3.71
N ARG A 167 27.86 -10.08 2.55
CA ARG A 167 27.98 -10.94 1.36
C ARG A 167 29.20 -10.63 0.48
N LYS A 168 29.88 -9.49 0.69
CA LYS A 168 31.06 -9.14 -0.12
C LYS A 168 32.36 -9.84 0.30
N GLY A 169 32.35 -10.50 1.45
CA GLY A 169 33.50 -11.22 1.99
C GLY A 169 33.43 -12.75 1.85
N SER A 170 32.41 -13.28 1.14
CA SER A 170 32.24 -14.73 0.91
C SER A 170 32.38 -15.11 -0.55
#